data_3c3eb683b42bc707fda1923abdf804d9
#
_entry.id   3c3eb683b42bc707fda1923abdf804d9
#
_cell.length_a   1.000
_cell.length_b   1.000
_cell.length_c   1.000
_cell.angle_alpha   90.00
_cell.angle_beta   90.00
_cell.angle_gamma   90.00
#
_symmetry.space_group_name_H-M   'P 1'
#
loop_
_entity.id
_entity.type
_entity.pdbx_description
1 polymer ?
#
loop_
_entity_poly.entity_id
_entity_poly.type
_entity_poly.pdbx_seq_one_letter_code
_entity_poly.pdbx_strand_id
1 'polypeptide(L)'
;MSTLYIAGAWQNGQGEAFESLNPVTQQVLWSGQGADASQVDAAVNAARQAFAGWAKRSFDARLKVLEAFADSLKANADALARCIGEETGKPLWESATEVTSMINKVAISVQSYRERTGEKSGPLGDATAVLRHKPHGVVAVFGPYNFPGHLPNGHIVPALLAGNCVVFKPSELTPKVAELTVKCWIEAGLPAGVLNLLQGARDTGIALAAHAGIDGLFFTGSSRTGNALHQQFAGRPEKILALEMGGNNPLVVDQVADVE
;
A
#
# COMPACT_ATOMS: atom_id res chain seq x y z
N MET A 1 1.92 -22.47 5.24
CA MET A 1 1.00 -21.74 4.34
C MET A 1 1.78 -20.62 3.69
N SER A 2 1.65 -20.43 2.37
CA SER A 2 2.42 -19.40 1.66
C SER A 2 1.82 -18.03 1.95
N THR A 3 2.57 -17.19 2.64
CA THR A 3 2.10 -15.93 3.23
C THR A 3 2.70 -14.69 2.57
N LEU A 4 3.77 -14.86 1.81
CA LEU A 4 4.45 -13.77 1.11
C LEU A 4 4.22 -13.91 -0.40
N TYR A 5 4.14 -12.78 -1.09
CA TYR A 5 4.11 -12.72 -2.55
C TYR A 5 5.31 -11.94 -3.05
N ILE A 6 6.31 -12.64 -3.62
CA ILE A 6 7.57 -12.06 -4.07
C ILE A 6 7.86 -12.52 -5.50
N ALA A 7 8.24 -11.59 -6.36
CA ALA A 7 8.61 -11.86 -7.75
C ALA A 7 7.56 -12.65 -8.55
N GLY A 8 6.27 -12.47 -8.23
CA GLY A 8 5.18 -13.16 -8.92
C GLY A 8 4.81 -14.52 -8.34
N ALA A 9 5.39 -14.94 -7.22
CA ALA A 9 5.13 -16.23 -6.61
C ALA A 9 4.78 -16.12 -5.12
N TRP A 10 3.80 -16.93 -4.69
CA TRP A 10 3.48 -17.12 -3.27
C TRP A 10 4.51 -18.06 -2.63
N GLN A 11 5.02 -17.66 -1.45
CA GLN A 11 6.01 -18.44 -0.72
C GLN A 11 5.81 -18.36 0.80
N ASN A 12 6.39 -19.30 1.54
CA ASN A 12 6.33 -19.32 3.00
C ASN A 12 7.26 -18.24 3.57
N GLY A 13 6.82 -17.58 4.65
CA GLY A 13 7.70 -16.76 5.46
C GLY A 13 8.76 -17.60 6.19
N GLN A 14 9.87 -16.99 6.57
CA GLN A 14 10.98 -17.58 7.33
C GLN A 14 11.27 -16.80 8.62
N GLY A 15 10.53 -15.73 8.88
CA GLY A 15 10.60 -14.95 10.10
C GLY A 15 9.69 -15.47 11.20
N GLU A 16 9.39 -14.61 12.17
CA GLU A 16 8.54 -14.95 13.31
C GLU A 16 7.13 -15.36 12.89
N ALA A 17 6.59 -16.38 13.56
CA ALA A 17 5.21 -16.80 13.38
C ALA A 17 4.27 -15.85 14.12
N PHE A 18 3.12 -15.55 13.52
CA PHE A 18 2.08 -14.76 14.16
C PHE A 18 0.69 -15.16 13.65
N GLU A 19 -0.32 -14.69 14.36
CA GLU A 19 -1.73 -14.96 14.06
C GLU A 19 -2.51 -13.65 14.02
N SER A 20 -3.52 -13.60 13.16
CA SER A 20 -4.57 -12.58 13.19
C SER A 20 -5.85 -13.19 13.74
N LEU A 21 -6.46 -12.50 14.69
CA LEU A 21 -7.65 -12.93 15.37
C LEU A 21 -8.84 -12.07 15.00
N ASN A 22 -10.02 -12.66 14.97
CA ASN A 22 -11.24 -11.89 14.99
C ASN A 22 -11.35 -11.18 16.35
N PRO A 23 -11.39 -9.84 16.40
CA PRO A 23 -11.36 -9.11 17.68
C PRO A 23 -12.61 -9.32 18.55
N VAL A 24 -13.73 -9.79 17.94
CA VAL A 24 -15.00 -10.06 18.66
C VAL A 24 -15.06 -11.50 19.15
N THR A 25 -14.75 -12.47 18.28
CA THR A 25 -14.91 -13.90 18.60
C THR A 25 -13.64 -14.57 19.12
N GLN A 26 -12.49 -13.90 18.99
CA GLN A 26 -11.15 -14.39 19.31
C GLN A 26 -10.74 -15.64 18.51
N GLN A 27 -11.45 -15.94 17.43
CA GLN A 27 -11.09 -17.02 16.53
C GLN A 27 -9.90 -16.63 15.66
N VAL A 28 -8.99 -17.57 15.43
CA VAL A 28 -7.87 -17.38 14.50
C VAL A 28 -8.41 -17.30 13.08
N LEU A 29 -8.18 -16.19 12.41
CA LEU A 29 -8.57 -15.93 11.02
C LEU A 29 -7.45 -16.27 10.05
N TRP A 30 -6.22 -16.08 10.49
CA TRP A 30 -5.01 -16.29 9.71
C TRP A 30 -3.86 -16.66 10.64
N SER A 31 -2.99 -17.57 10.19
CA SER A 31 -1.74 -17.91 10.86
C SER A 31 -0.63 -18.15 9.84
N GLY A 32 0.58 -17.72 10.16
CA GLY A 32 1.72 -17.91 9.28
C GLY A 32 3.00 -17.32 9.83
N GLN A 33 4.06 -17.40 9.03
CA GLN A 33 5.34 -16.78 9.32
C GLN A 33 5.51 -15.50 8.52
N GLY A 34 6.07 -14.49 9.15
CA GLY A 34 6.47 -13.24 8.52
C GLY A 34 7.73 -13.40 7.66
N ALA A 35 8.06 -12.36 6.93
CA ALA A 35 9.30 -12.30 6.18
C ALA A 35 10.49 -12.03 7.09
N ASP A 36 11.58 -12.76 6.89
CA ASP A 36 12.89 -12.43 7.45
C ASP A 36 13.64 -11.38 6.60
N ALA A 37 14.83 -10.97 7.04
CA ALA A 37 15.63 -9.96 6.35
C ALA A 37 16.04 -10.39 4.93
N SER A 38 16.27 -11.68 4.68
CA SER A 38 16.64 -12.18 3.37
C SER A 38 15.47 -12.11 2.38
N GLN A 39 14.26 -12.35 2.87
CA GLN A 39 13.04 -12.25 2.07
C GLN A 39 12.65 -10.79 1.82
N VAL A 40 12.94 -9.88 2.75
CA VAL A 40 12.83 -8.43 2.52
C VAL A 40 13.77 -8.00 1.41
N ASP A 41 15.04 -8.43 1.44
CA ASP A 41 16.02 -8.16 0.38
C ASP A 41 15.53 -8.72 -0.97
N ALA A 42 15.05 -9.96 -1.00
CA ALA A 42 14.51 -10.58 -2.21
C ALA A 42 13.33 -9.78 -2.81
N ALA A 43 12.41 -9.29 -1.98
CA ALA A 43 11.26 -8.50 -2.42
C ALA A 43 11.68 -7.14 -3.00
N VAL A 44 12.61 -6.44 -2.35
CA VAL A 44 13.13 -5.16 -2.84
C VAL A 44 13.91 -5.36 -4.14
N ASN A 45 14.73 -6.40 -4.24
CA ASN A 45 15.47 -6.73 -5.46
C ASN A 45 14.52 -7.11 -6.61
N ALA A 46 13.46 -7.88 -6.35
CA ALA A 46 12.42 -8.17 -7.34
C ALA A 46 11.75 -6.89 -7.86
N ALA A 47 11.41 -5.97 -6.96
CA ALA A 47 10.85 -4.67 -7.34
C ALA A 47 11.83 -3.84 -8.17
N ARG A 48 13.13 -3.84 -7.84
CA ARG A 48 14.18 -3.17 -8.62
C ARG A 48 14.31 -3.73 -10.03
N GLN A 49 14.28 -5.03 -10.16
CA GLN A 49 14.34 -5.69 -11.47
C GLN A 49 13.12 -5.38 -12.34
N ALA A 50 11.93 -5.35 -11.75
CA ALA A 50 10.69 -5.02 -12.45
C ALA A 50 10.58 -3.54 -12.83
N PHE A 51 11.22 -2.63 -12.08
CA PHE A 51 11.03 -1.18 -12.17
C PHE A 51 11.28 -0.64 -13.58
N ALA A 52 12.38 -0.96 -14.20
CA ALA A 52 12.73 -0.42 -15.53
C ALA A 52 11.69 -0.79 -16.60
N GLY A 53 11.16 -2.01 -16.53
CA GLY A 53 10.11 -2.49 -17.45
C GLY A 53 8.77 -1.81 -17.18
N TRP A 54 8.38 -1.66 -15.91
CA TRP A 54 7.14 -1.02 -15.52
C TRP A 54 7.14 0.49 -15.80
N ALA A 55 8.20 1.19 -15.42
CA ALA A 55 8.36 2.63 -15.61
C ALA A 55 8.34 3.07 -17.09
N LYS A 56 8.83 2.19 -17.99
CA LYS A 56 8.82 2.44 -19.45
C LYS A 56 7.46 2.23 -20.12
N ARG A 57 6.49 1.58 -19.45
CA ARG A 57 5.14 1.45 -20.00
C ARG A 57 4.49 2.83 -20.14
N SER A 58 3.69 3.02 -21.18
CA SER A 58 2.89 4.23 -21.32
C SER A 58 1.91 4.39 -20.16
N PHE A 59 1.45 5.60 -19.91
CA PHE A 59 0.40 5.87 -18.93
C PHE A 59 -0.82 4.97 -19.16
N ASP A 60 -1.30 4.88 -20.41
CA ASP A 60 -2.48 4.09 -20.76
C ASP A 60 -2.27 2.58 -20.55
N ALA A 61 -1.05 2.08 -20.79
CA ALA A 61 -0.74 0.68 -20.53
C ALA A 61 -0.71 0.34 -19.03
N ARG A 62 -0.30 1.28 -18.18
CA ARG A 62 -0.41 1.13 -16.73
C ARG A 62 -1.86 1.28 -16.28
N LEU A 63 -2.57 2.29 -16.79
CA LEU A 63 -3.97 2.54 -16.46
C LEU A 63 -4.86 1.33 -16.71
N LYS A 64 -4.70 0.63 -17.84
CA LYS A 64 -5.44 -0.61 -18.13
C LYS A 64 -5.34 -1.66 -17.02
N VAL A 65 -4.16 -1.83 -16.42
CA VAL A 65 -3.97 -2.75 -15.30
C VAL A 65 -4.70 -2.26 -14.06
N LEU A 66 -4.68 -0.95 -13.80
CA LEU A 66 -5.38 -0.37 -12.65
C LEU A 66 -6.91 -0.45 -12.80
N GLU A 67 -7.43 -0.27 -14.01
CA GLU A 67 -8.85 -0.43 -14.31
C GLU A 67 -9.28 -1.90 -14.12
N ALA A 68 -8.50 -2.86 -14.60
CA ALA A 68 -8.72 -4.28 -14.35
C ALA A 68 -8.67 -4.62 -12.86
N PHE A 69 -7.79 -3.96 -12.08
CA PHE A 69 -7.77 -4.09 -10.62
C PHE A 69 -9.07 -3.57 -9.99
N ALA A 70 -9.58 -2.42 -10.41
CA ALA A 70 -10.88 -1.92 -9.93
C ALA A 70 -12.02 -2.90 -10.23
N ASP A 71 -11.99 -3.53 -11.40
CA ASP A 71 -13.00 -4.54 -11.77
C ASP A 71 -12.86 -5.84 -10.96
N SER A 72 -11.62 -6.29 -10.68
CA SER A 72 -11.38 -7.41 -9.76
C SER A 72 -11.84 -7.09 -8.34
N LEU A 73 -11.60 -5.88 -7.82
CA LEU A 73 -12.13 -5.45 -6.52
C LEU A 73 -13.66 -5.51 -6.48
N LYS A 74 -14.35 -5.05 -7.55
CA LYS A 74 -15.81 -5.14 -7.66
C LYS A 74 -16.30 -6.58 -7.64
N ALA A 75 -15.64 -7.46 -8.40
CA ALA A 75 -15.99 -8.88 -8.45
C ALA A 75 -15.81 -9.59 -7.09
N ASN A 76 -14.87 -9.14 -6.28
CA ASN A 76 -14.54 -9.71 -4.96
C ASN A 76 -15.09 -8.86 -3.79
N ALA A 77 -16.01 -7.90 -4.04
CA ALA A 77 -16.39 -6.89 -3.06
C ALA A 77 -16.98 -7.49 -1.76
N ASP A 78 -17.86 -8.47 -1.86
CA ASP A 78 -18.47 -9.11 -0.69
C ASP A 78 -17.45 -9.90 0.14
N ALA A 79 -16.52 -10.59 -0.51
CA ALA A 79 -15.47 -11.34 0.16
C ALA A 79 -14.49 -10.40 0.89
N LEU A 80 -14.11 -9.30 0.25
CA LEU A 80 -13.27 -8.26 0.84
C LEU A 80 -13.97 -7.60 2.02
N ALA A 81 -15.24 -7.19 1.88
CA ALA A 81 -15.99 -6.54 2.95
C ALA A 81 -16.12 -7.44 4.19
N ARG A 82 -16.43 -8.75 3.99
CA ARG A 82 -16.47 -9.73 5.08
C ARG A 82 -15.11 -9.88 5.75
N CYS A 83 -14.04 -10.02 4.97
CA CYS A 83 -12.69 -10.17 5.49
C CYS A 83 -12.24 -8.94 6.29
N ILE A 84 -12.52 -7.72 5.81
CA ILE A 84 -12.26 -6.47 6.54
C ILE A 84 -13.05 -6.47 7.86
N GLY A 85 -14.34 -6.80 7.84
CA GLY A 85 -15.16 -6.86 9.04
C GLY A 85 -14.65 -7.90 10.05
N GLU A 86 -14.26 -9.08 9.58
CA GLU A 86 -13.71 -10.15 10.42
C GLU A 86 -12.40 -9.75 11.11
N GLU A 87 -11.43 -9.16 10.36
CA GLU A 87 -10.12 -8.80 10.90
C GLU A 87 -10.13 -7.50 11.73
N THR A 88 -11.08 -6.58 11.47
CA THR A 88 -11.12 -5.27 12.14
C THR A 88 -12.20 -5.15 13.22
N GLY A 89 -13.20 -6.03 13.21
CA GLY A 89 -14.39 -5.91 14.07
C GLY A 89 -15.40 -4.86 13.61
N LYS A 90 -15.24 -4.28 12.43
CA LYS A 90 -16.16 -3.29 11.86
C LYS A 90 -17.50 -3.89 11.47
N PRO A 91 -18.59 -3.13 11.54
CA PRO A 91 -19.85 -3.53 10.93
C PRO A 91 -19.71 -3.79 9.43
N LEU A 92 -20.43 -4.76 8.89
CA LEU A 92 -20.31 -5.14 7.48
C LEU A 92 -20.63 -3.98 6.52
N TRP A 93 -21.58 -3.12 6.88
CA TRP A 93 -21.92 -1.95 6.06
C TRP A 93 -20.74 -0.96 5.96
N GLU A 94 -19.98 -0.76 7.04
CA GLU A 94 -18.79 0.09 7.03
C GLU A 94 -17.66 -0.55 6.22
N SER A 95 -17.44 -1.85 6.38
CA SER A 95 -16.47 -2.60 5.56
C SER A 95 -16.79 -2.53 4.07
N ALA A 96 -18.08 -2.56 3.70
CA ALA A 96 -18.52 -2.39 2.31
C ALA A 96 -18.23 -0.98 1.76
N THR A 97 -18.35 0.07 2.60
CA THR A 97 -17.95 1.43 2.19
C THR A 97 -16.44 1.54 2.00
N GLU A 98 -15.65 0.82 2.78
CA GLU A 98 -14.20 0.74 2.59
C GLU A 98 -13.83 0.14 1.23
N VAL A 99 -14.47 -0.98 0.85
CA VAL A 99 -14.25 -1.60 -0.48
C VAL A 99 -14.66 -0.65 -1.61
N THR A 100 -15.78 0.06 -1.46
CA THR A 100 -16.19 1.10 -2.42
C THR A 100 -15.11 2.18 -2.56
N SER A 101 -14.50 2.59 -1.48
CA SER A 101 -13.39 3.56 -1.47
C SER A 101 -12.13 3.01 -2.15
N MET A 102 -11.84 1.71 -1.99
CA MET A 102 -10.74 1.04 -2.71
C MET A 102 -10.95 1.11 -4.23
N ILE A 103 -12.16 0.79 -4.69
CA ILE A 103 -12.52 0.81 -6.12
C ILE A 103 -12.39 2.23 -6.69
N ASN A 104 -12.97 3.21 -6.01
CA ASN A 104 -12.97 4.61 -6.45
C ASN A 104 -11.57 5.23 -6.46
N LYS A 105 -10.64 4.68 -5.69
CA LYS A 105 -9.26 5.20 -5.62
C LYS A 105 -8.57 5.21 -6.97
N VAL A 106 -8.89 4.30 -7.88
CA VAL A 106 -8.31 4.27 -9.23
C VAL A 106 -8.69 5.54 -9.99
N ALA A 107 -9.99 5.86 -10.08
CA ALA A 107 -10.45 7.07 -10.79
C ALA A 107 -9.91 8.35 -10.15
N ILE A 108 -9.91 8.44 -8.81
CA ILE A 108 -9.36 9.57 -8.05
C ILE A 108 -7.87 9.75 -8.35
N SER A 109 -7.11 8.65 -8.40
CA SER A 109 -5.66 8.70 -8.70
C SER A 109 -5.39 9.14 -10.13
N VAL A 110 -6.20 8.71 -11.09
CA VAL A 110 -6.12 9.14 -12.49
C VAL A 110 -6.38 10.63 -12.62
N GLN A 111 -7.44 11.12 -11.99
CA GLN A 111 -7.75 12.55 -11.96
C GLN A 111 -6.59 13.36 -11.35
N SER A 112 -6.12 12.95 -10.17
CA SER A 112 -5.00 13.60 -9.48
C SER A 112 -3.71 13.59 -10.33
N TYR A 113 -3.42 12.48 -11.01
CA TYR A 113 -2.27 12.40 -11.91
C TYR A 113 -2.37 13.42 -13.04
N ARG A 114 -3.53 13.52 -13.71
CA ARG A 114 -3.75 14.45 -14.82
C ARG A 114 -3.70 15.90 -14.39
N GLU A 115 -4.20 16.23 -13.21
CA GLU A 115 -4.25 17.61 -12.70
C GLU A 115 -2.90 18.10 -12.15
N ARG A 116 -2.14 17.20 -11.48
CA ARG A 116 -0.95 17.60 -10.69
C ARG A 116 0.38 17.23 -11.32
N THR A 117 0.38 16.32 -12.29
CA THR A 117 1.57 15.94 -13.04
C THR A 117 1.39 16.33 -14.51
N GLY A 118 2.08 15.71 -15.39
CA GLY A 118 2.00 15.99 -16.81
C GLY A 118 3.28 16.63 -17.32
N GLU A 119 3.26 16.99 -18.58
CA GLU A 119 4.38 17.63 -19.27
C GLU A 119 4.03 19.09 -19.54
N LYS A 120 4.95 19.99 -19.23
CA LYS A 120 4.87 21.41 -19.60
C LYS A 120 6.09 21.74 -20.44
N SER A 121 5.87 22.40 -21.55
CA SER A 121 6.96 22.89 -22.41
C SER A 121 6.80 24.37 -22.75
N GLY A 122 7.93 25.05 -22.98
CA GLY A 122 7.95 26.46 -23.35
C GLY A 122 9.28 26.83 -23.99
N PRO A 123 9.34 27.97 -24.69
CA PRO A 123 10.57 28.47 -25.32
C PRO A 123 11.61 28.83 -24.26
N LEU A 124 12.87 28.56 -24.56
CA LEU A 124 14.04 28.96 -23.76
C LEU A 124 15.18 29.34 -24.72
N GLY A 125 15.18 30.63 -25.19
CA GLY A 125 16.07 31.05 -26.27
C GLY A 125 15.84 30.22 -27.54
N ASP A 126 16.91 29.63 -28.08
CA ASP A 126 16.86 28.74 -29.25
C ASP A 126 16.49 27.28 -28.91
N ALA A 127 16.22 26.98 -27.62
CA ALA A 127 15.86 25.64 -27.13
C ALA A 127 14.41 25.60 -26.64
N THR A 128 13.94 24.40 -26.32
CA THR A 128 12.67 24.15 -25.64
C THR A 128 12.91 23.61 -24.23
N ALA A 129 12.41 24.30 -23.22
CA ALA A 129 12.37 23.79 -21.87
C ALA A 129 11.20 22.82 -21.71
N VAL A 130 11.45 21.65 -21.10
CA VAL A 130 10.43 20.62 -20.86
C VAL A 130 10.48 20.18 -19.40
N LEU A 131 9.36 20.31 -18.70
CA LEU A 131 9.15 19.76 -17.37
C LEU A 131 8.42 18.42 -17.47
N ARG A 132 9.02 17.36 -16.96
CA ARG A 132 8.43 16.02 -16.90
C ARG A 132 8.55 15.44 -15.50
N HIS A 133 7.50 14.73 -15.08
CA HIS A 133 7.54 13.93 -13.86
C HIS A 133 8.03 12.52 -14.18
N LYS A 134 8.86 11.97 -13.30
CA LYS A 134 9.40 10.61 -13.40
C LYS A 134 9.07 9.83 -12.13
N PRO A 135 8.87 8.50 -12.22
CA PRO A 135 8.72 7.68 -11.02
C PRO A 135 10.01 7.71 -10.17
N HIS A 136 9.84 7.58 -8.86
CA HIS A 136 10.96 7.55 -7.93
C HIS A 136 11.75 6.24 -7.99
N GLY A 137 11.05 5.13 -8.16
CA GLY A 137 11.67 3.81 -8.19
C GLY A 137 10.88 2.76 -7.42
N VAL A 138 11.46 2.22 -6.36
CA VAL A 138 10.84 1.24 -5.45
C VAL A 138 10.40 1.95 -4.18
N VAL A 139 9.12 1.85 -3.86
CA VAL A 139 8.57 2.46 -2.65
C VAL A 139 8.01 1.37 -1.71
N ALA A 140 8.29 1.52 -0.42
CA ALA A 140 7.67 0.71 0.61
C ALA A 140 6.33 1.33 1.02
N VAL A 141 5.30 0.51 1.20
CA VAL A 141 4.00 0.93 1.72
C VAL A 141 3.70 0.15 2.99
N PHE A 142 3.51 0.87 4.10
CA PHE A 142 3.12 0.30 5.38
C PHE A 142 1.66 0.62 5.65
N GLY A 143 0.84 -0.43 5.72
CA GLY A 143 -0.60 -0.31 5.94
C GLY A 143 -0.98 -0.37 7.42
N PRO A 144 -2.02 0.39 7.84
CA PRO A 144 -2.59 0.32 9.18
C PRO A 144 -3.61 -0.80 9.28
N TYR A 145 -4.06 -1.09 10.50
CA TYR A 145 -5.11 -2.09 10.75
C TYR A 145 -6.53 -1.54 10.62
N ASN A 146 -6.74 -0.24 10.85
CA ASN A 146 -8.08 0.35 10.95
C ASN A 146 -8.82 0.48 9.60
N PHE A 147 -8.09 0.70 8.51
CA PHE A 147 -8.60 0.68 7.13
C PHE A 147 -7.62 -0.09 6.24
N PRO A 148 -7.54 -1.42 6.44
CA PRO A 148 -6.47 -2.25 5.88
C PRO A 148 -6.49 -2.37 4.37
N GLY A 149 -7.64 -2.19 3.75
CA GLY A 149 -7.80 -2.16 2.30
C GLY A 149 -7.61 -0.76 1.72
N HIS A 150 -8.32 0.23 2.26
CA HIS A 150 -8.41 1.58 1.67
C HIS A 150 -7.12 2.39 1.80
N LEU A 151 -6.53 2.46 3.01
CA LEU A 151 -5.38 3.35 3.24
C LEU A 151 -4.11 2.89 2.51
N PRO A 152 -3.70 1.61 2.55
CA PRO A 152 -2.57 1.16 1.73
C PRO A 152 -2.84 1.36 0.23
N ASN A 153 -4.08 1.11 -0.21
CA ASN A 153 -4.49 1.30 -1.60
C ASN A 153 -4.38 2.77 -2.03
N GLY A 154 -4.54 3.70 -1.07
CA GLY A 154 -4.31 5.13 -1.28
C GLY A 154 -2.88 5.49 -1.66
N HIS A 155 -1.90 4.64 -1.33
CA HIS A 155 -0.50 4.79 -1.70
C HIS A 155 -0.12 3.87 -2.88
N ILE A 156 -0.60 2.62 -2.89
CA ILE A 156 -0.24 1.62 -3.91
C ILE A 156 -0.73 2.05 -5.29
N VAL A 157 -2.01 2.42 -5.42
CA VAL A 157 -2.61 2.78 -6.71
C VAL A 157 -1.90 3.95 -7.39
N PRO A 158 -1.73 5.13 -6.74
CA PRO A 158 -1.02 6.24 -7.37
C PRO A 158 0.47 5.96 -7.61
N ALA A 159 1.13 5.19 -6.74
CA ALA A 159 2.52 4.79 -6.95
C ALA A 159 2.68 3.95 -8.22
N LEU A 160 1.84 2.93 -8.40
CA LEU A 160 1.85 2.07 -9.59
C LEU A 160 1.45 2.85 -10.85
N LEU A 161 0.44 3.74 -10.77
CA LEU A 161 0.04 4.59 -11.88
C LEU A 161 1.18 5.50 -12.34
N ALA A 162 1.95 6.06 -11.39
CA ALA A 162 3.11 6.90 -11.68
C ALA A 162 4.32 6.11 -12.23
N GLY A 163 4.28 4.77 -12.20
CA GLY A 163 5.32 3.90 -12.73
C GLY A 163 6.34 3.42 -11.69
N ASN A 164 6.05 3.60 -10.39
CA ASN A 164 6.86 3.02 -9.32
C ASN A 164 6.54 1.52 -9.13
N CYS A 165 7.46 0.78 -8.51
CA CYS A 165 7.20 -0.54 -7.96
C CYS A 165 7.02 -0.47 -6.45
N VAL A 166 6.28 -1.41 -5.88
CA VAL A 166 5.85 -1.38 -4.48
C VAL A 166 6.27 -2.64 -3.74
N VAL A 167 6.78 -2.45 -2.53
CA VAL A 167 6.88 -3.50 -1.50
C VAL A 167 5.89 -3.15 -0.40
N PHE A 168 4.84 -3.95 -0.29
CA PHE A 168 3.73 -3.71 0.64
C PHE A 168 3.90 -4.54 1.91
N LYS A 169 3.93 -3.88 3.06
CA LYS A 169 3.84 -4.50 4.40
C LYS A 169 2.55 -4.04 5.06
N PRO A 170 1.52 -4.88 5.14
CA PRO A 170 0.30 -4.57 5.88
C PRO A 170 0.55 -4.59 7.39
N SER A 171 -0.47 -4.20 8.17
CA SER A 171 -0.49 -4.50 9.60
C SER A 171 -0.53 -6.01 9.83
N GLU A 172 0.17 -6.48 10.84
CA GLU A 172 0.11 -7.86 11.31
C GLU A 172 -1.28 -8.27 11.85
N LEU A 173 -2.14 -7.29 12.11
CA LEU A 173 -3.52 -7.55 12.55
C LEU A 173 -4.48 -7.84 11.40
N THR A 174 -4.10 -7.51 10.15
CA THR A 174 -4.98 -7.62 8.99
C THR A 174 -4.29 -8.24 7.76
N PRO A 175 -3.60 -9.39 7.92
CA PRO A 175 -2.84 -10.04 6.85
C PRO A 175 -3.73 -10.60 5.73
N LYS A 176 -4.92 -11.09 6.08
CA LYS A 176 -5.84 -11.75 5.13
C LYS A 176 -6.43 -10.76 4.12
N VAL A 177 -6.78 -9.54 4.57
CA VAL A 177 -7.20 -8.44 3.67
C VAL A 177 -6.11 -8.10 2.67
N ALA A 178 -4.86 -8.04 3.11
CA ALA A 178 -3.72 -7.77 2.24
C ALA A 178 -3.52 -8.86 1.17
N GLU A 179 -3.64 -10.15 1.56
CA GLU A 179 -3.56 -11.27 0.62
C GLU A 179 -4.67 -11.20 -0.43
N LEU A 180 -5.92 -10.94 -0.02
CA LEU A 180 -7.04 -10.79 -0.95
C LEU A 180 -6.83 -9.62 -1.91
N THR A 181 -6.33 -8.49 -1.40
CA THR A 181 -6.03 -7.32 -2.23
C THR A 181 -4.93 -7.64 -3.26
N VAL A 182 -3.87 -8.36 -2.87
CA VAL A 182 -2.81 -8.77 -3.80
C VAL A 182 -3.33 -9.77 -4.83
N LYS A 183 -4.25 -10.68 -4.47
CA LYS A 183 -4.90 -11.57 -5.44
C LYS A 183 -5.66 -10.78 -6.50
N CYS A 184 -6.36 -9.71 -6.13
CA CYS A 184 -7.00 -8.82 -7.11
C CYS A 184 -5.99 -8.16 -8.06
N TRP A 185 -4.80 -7.78 -7.59
CA TRP A 185 -3.73 -7.28 -8.45
C TRP A 185 -3.19 -8.34 -9.42
N ILE A 186 -3.08 -9.59 -8.96
CA ILE A 186 -2.67 -10.72 -9.81
C ILE A 186 -3.71 -10.97 -10.90
N GLU A 187 -5.00 -11.00 -10.55
CA GLU A 187 -6.12 -11.14 -11.50
C GLU A 187 -6.16 -10.01 -12.52
N ALA A 188 -5.78 -8.79 -12.12
CA ALA A 188 -5.65 -7.64 -13.00
C ALA A 188 -4.46 -7.72 -14.00
N GLY A 189 -3.65 -8.75 -13.90
CA GLY A 189 -2.49 -8.94 -14.78
C GLY A 189 -1.30 -8.02 -14.45
N LEU A 190 -1.15 -7.60 -13.18
CA LEU A 190 0.01 -6.84 -12.75
C LEU A 190 1.28 -7.69 -12.94
N PRO A 191 2.34 -7.20 -13.61
CA PRO A 191 3.53 -7.99 -13.85
C PRO A 191 4.25 -8.40 -12.56
N ALA A 192 4.88 -9.58 -12.58
CA ALA A 192 5.68 -10.09 -11.49
C ALA A 192 6.72 -9.07 -11.00
N GLY A 193 6.88 -8.94 -9.70
CA GLY A 193 7.82 -8.03 -9.05
C GLY A 193 7.37 -6.56 -8.96
N VAL A 194 6.35 -6.11 -9.72
CA VAL A 194 5.84 -4.73 -9.64
C VAL A 194 5.18 -4.43 -8.30
N LEU A 195 4.48 -5.42 -7.72
CA LEU A 195 3.99 -5.41 -6.35
C LEU A 195 4.47 -6.66 -5.64
N ASN A 196 5.05 -6.50 -4.45
CA ASN A 196 5.46 -7.60 -3.59
C ASN A 196 4.80 -7.43 -2.22
N LEU A 197 4.34 -8.53 -1.61
CA LEU A 197 3.71 -8.54 -0.29
C LEU A 197 4.63 -9.21 0.72
N LEU A 198 4.93 -8.50 1.80
CA LEU A 198 5.67 -8.99 2.95
C LEU A 198 4.77 -8.97 4.18
N GLN A 199 4.25 -10.12 4.57
CA GLN A 199 3.64 -10.27 5.90
C GLN A 199 4.73 -10.22 6.97
N GLY A 200 4.40 -9.70 8.14
CA GLY A 200 5.32 -9.64 9.26
C GLY A 200 5.05 -8.48 10.20
N ALA A 201 5.58 -8.60 11.41
CA ALA A 201 5.45 -7.63 12.47
C ALA A 201 6.59 -6.59 12.43
N ARG A 202 7.09 -6.22 13.60
CA ARG A 202 8.06 -5.15 13.80
C ARG A 202 9.37 -5.39 13.05
N ASP A 203 9.95 -6.59 13.12
CA ASP A 203 11.29 -6.86 12.58
C ASP A 203 11.31 -6.80 11.06
N THR A 204 10.27 -7.33 10.39
CA THR A 204 10.06 -7.16 8.94
C THR A 204 9.95 -5.68 8.58
N GLY A 205 9.21 -4.90 9.38
CA GLY A 205 9.08 -3.46 9.18
C GLY A 205 10.41 -2.70 9.30
N ILE A 206 11.21 -3.02 10.33
CA ILE A 206 12.54 -2.43 10.53
C ILE A 206 13.46 -2.77 9.35
N ALA A 207 13.51 -4.04 8.94
CA ALA A 207 14.34 -4.48 7.83
C ALA A 207 13.97 -3.76 6.52
N LEU A 208 12.66 -3.64 6.22
CA LEU A 208 12.20 -2.96 5.02
C LEU A 208 12.47 -1.45 5.06
N ALA A 209 12.20 -0.78 6.18
CA ALA A 209 12.43 0.66 6.32
C ALA A 209 13.94 1.03 6.25
N ALA A 210 14.81 0.15 6.74
CA ALA A 210 16.26 0.33 6.71
C ALA A 210 16.87 0.00 5.33
N HIS A 211 16.15 -0.68 4.46
CA HIS A 211 16.71 -1.23 3.23
C HIS A 211 17.23 -0.13 2.29
N ALA A 212 18.47 -0.26 1.84
CA ALA A 212 19.12 0.73 0.97
C ALA A 212 18.40 0.85 -0.40
N GLY A 213 17.83 -0.25 -0.88
CA GLY A 213 17.21 -0.37 -2.18
C GLY A 213 15.81 0.24 -2.32
N ILE A 214 15.19 0.81 -1.29
CA ILE A 214 13.95 1.59 -1.45
C ILE A 214 14.26 3.07 -1.71
N ASP A 215 13.45 3.73 -2.53
CA ASP A 215 13.54 5.17 -2.84
C ASP A 215 12.55 6.01 -2.03
N GLY A 216 11.65 5.36 -1.33
CA GLY A 216 10.68 6.03 -0.47
C GLY A 216 9.89 5.08 0.39
N LEU A 217 9.22 5.65 1.39
CA LEU A 217 8.34 4.92 2.30
C LEU A 217 7.08 5.76 2.54
N PHE A 218 5.93 5.12 2.36
CA PHE A 218 4.61 5.65 2.69
C PHE A 218 4.07 4.87 3.88
N PHE A 219 3.84 5.55 4.97
CA PHE A 219 3.42 4.98 6.24
C PHE A 219 2.08 5.56 6.69
N THR A 220 1.18 4.68 7.09
CA THR A 220 -0.01 5.06 7.86
C THR A 220 -0.04 4.26 9.15
N GLY A 221 -0.12 4.97 10.29
CA GLY A 221 -0.12 4.31 11.61
C GLY A 221 0.10 5.25 12.78
N SER A 222 0.71 4.74 13.86
CA SER A 222 0.89 5.51 15.09
C SER A 222 1.95 6.60 14.95
N SER A 223 1.75 7.72 15.65
CA SER A 223 2.73 8.81 15.74
C SER A 223 4.09 8.34 16.30
N ARG A 224 4.08 7.35 17.22
CA ARG A 224 5.32 6.76 17.74
C ARG A 224 6.16 6.12 16.63
N THR A 225 5.55 5.31 15.80
CA THR A 225 6.25 4.65 14.68
C THR A 225 6.65 5.66 13.61
N GLY A 226 5.76 6.62 13.27
CA GLY A 226 6.06 7.67 12.30
C GLY A 226 7.26 8.53 12.72
N ASN A 227 7.36 8.90 13.99
CA ASN A 227 8.51 9.63 14.51
C ASN A 227 9.81 8.82 14.44
N ALA A 228 9.78 7.52 14.72
CA ALA A 228 10.93 6.64 14.56
C ALA A 228 11.38 6.55 13.09
N LEU A 229 10.44 6.42 12.16
CA LEU A 229 10.72 6.44 10.72
C LEU A 229 11.28 7.79 10.27
N HIS A 230 10.74 8.92 10.77
CA HIS A 230 11.23 10.23 10.46
C HIS A 230 12.71 10.39 10.90
N GLN A 231 13.04 9.95 12.12
CA GLN A 231 14.43 9.95 12.59
C GLN A 231 15.34 9.08 11.74
N GLN A 232 14.87 7.89 11.32
CA GLN A 232 15.64 6.98 10.48
C GLN A 232 15.91 7.55 9.08
N PHE A 233 14.98 8.33 8.53
CA PHE A 233 15.11 8.96 7.22
C PHE A 233 15.79 10.33 7.28
N ALA A 234 16.01 10.89 8.47
CA ALA A 234 16.75 12.14 8.62
C ALA A 234 18.17 12.03 8.00
N GLY A 235 18.54 13.01 7.22
CA GLY A 235 19.82 13.00 6.49
C GLY A 235 19.83 12.16 5.20
N ARG A 236 18.67 11.64 4.75
CA ARG A 236 18.51 10.91 3.48
C ARG A 236 17.59 11.67 2.52
N PRO A 237 17.99 12.84 2.02
CA PRO A 237 17.15 13.70 1.19
C PRO A 237 16.82 13.10 -0.17
N GLU A 238 17.54 12.06 -0.58
CA GLU A 238 17.28 11.30 -1.80
C GLU A 238 16.03 10.41 -1.71
N LYS A 239 15.50 10.17 -0.50
CA LYS A 239 14.34 9.30 -0.27
C LYS A 239 13.09 10.09 0.10
N ILE A 240 11.96 9.68 -0.47
CA ILE A 240 10.67 10.22 -0.06
C ILE A 240 10.20 9.55 1.22
N LEU A 241 9.69 10.34 2.15
CA LEU A 241 8.98 9.87 3.33
C LEU A 241 7.64 10.59 3.42
N ALA A 242 6.55 9.82 3.40
CA ALA A 242 5.20 10.31 3.64
C ALA A 242 4.62 9.61 4.88
N LEU A 243 4.21 10.39 5.87
CA LEU A 243 3.73 9.90 7.14
C LEU A 243 2.30 10.38 7.36
N GLU A 244 1.37 9.42 7.39
CA GLU A 244 -0.02 9.63 7.80
C GLU A 244 -0.18 9.06 9.22
N MET A 245 -0.36 9.93 10.18
CA MET A 245 -0.40 9.58 11.60
C MET A 245 -1.73 10.00 12.24
N GLY A 246 -1.94 9.60 13.48
CA GLY A 246 -3.14 9.98 14.23
C GLY A 246 -3.30 11.50 14.33
N GLY A 247 -4.55 11.94 14.35
CA GLY A 247 -4.96 13.32 14.55
C GLY A 247 -5.81 13.47 15.82
N ASN A 248 -6.11 14.71 16.15
CA ASN A 248 -7.00 15.07 17.24
C ASN A 248 -8.13 15.94 16.66
N ASN A 249 -9.25 15.31 16.34
CA ASN A 249 -10.41 16.01 15.81
C ASN A 249 -11.13 16.77 16.91
N PRO A 250 -11.60 18.02 16.67
CA PRO A 250 -12.40 18.72 17.64
C PRO A 250 -13.79 18.10 17.76
N LEU A 251 -14.26 17.92 18.99
CA LEU A 251 -15.64 17.64 19.29
C LEU A 251 -16.27 18.95 19.77
N VAL A 252 -17.23 19.48 19.03
CA VAL A 252 -17.98 20.66 19.40
C VAL A 252 -19.34 20.22 19.91
N VAL A 253 -19.64 20.56 21.17
CA VAL A 253 -20.93 20.30 21.79
C VAL A 253 -21.61 21.65 21.95
N ASP A 254 -22.75 21.82 21.30
CA ASP A 254 -23.61 23.01 21.41
C ASP A 254 -25.02 22.57 21.80
N GLN A 255 -25.63 23.23 22.76
CA GLN A 255 -26.99 22.98 23.25
C GLN A 255 -27.33 21.50 23.50
N VAL A 256 -27.03 21.03 24.70
CA VAL A 256 -27.40 19.68 25.16
C VAL A 256 -28.65 19.79 26.01
N ALA A 257 -29.71 19.06 25.68
CA ALA A 257 -30.94 19.02 26.47
C ALA A 257 -30.78 18.20 27.75
N ASP A 258 -29.86 17.23 27.76
CA ASP A 258 -29.54 16.37 28.88
C ASP A 258 -28.03 16.09 28.87
N VAL A 259 -27.41 16.12 30.04
CA VAL A 259 -25.95 15.91 30.21
C VAL A 259 -25.61 14.60 30.94
N GLU A 260 -26.60 13.73 31.25
CA GLU A 260 -26.41 12.40 31.84
C GLU A 260 -26.18 11.31 30.80
#